data_7adbe8e335539d3c5afb47f44cfe5fef
#
_entry.id   7adbe8e335539d3c5afb47f44cfe5fef
#
_cell.length_a   1.000
_cell.length_b   1.000
_cell.length_c   1.000
_cell.angle_alpha   90.00
_cell.angle_beta   90.00
_cell.angle_gamma   90.00
#
_symmetry.space_group_name_H-M   'P 1'
#
loop_
_entity.id
_entity.type
_entity.pdbx_description
1 polymer ?
#
loop_
_entity_poly.entity_id
_entity_poly.type
_entity_poly.pdbx_seq_one_letter_code
_entity_poly.pdbx_strand_id
1 'polypeptide(L)'
;MNTPTKKAPTGRRSTKPVQYPPHRARATALRDAEQLALTAIPDGPLPVSYLDTGHRYRKNGAREKVLGAVYTPPRVAAALTRWAIRSCSDTVLDPSCGEGVFLSAARTRLADLGARHPQCIGVDIDPETAAQTGAVCSDFFAWAASASKQDVILGNPPFIRSHLFPESSRALAFPAMERLGFHPSRLMSTWAPFLAVCCGLLKPTGRLAMVIPEELLAVGYAKELREFLLRHFRRVVVCLPDANIFPDVQQAIVLLLCEHTTDLPAGLFTIDYSDLEEGDYETTQAAPPWEWNSKWSHLFLSARERRSLNEWWPALGWLPFSEYGRVEVGIVTGDNDFFILRGREAEGFPQQHLVPIITSARDLRGIRFGTEDFRQVVADNRPAYLLNLRQPRPLLAPAERDYVEMGERQKVSQRYKCRVREPWYAVPSVWEPDAILLRQAGDMPRLVHLAKKCTATDTIHRVTWRQPSCGRRHAVSFMNTWTLLASELTGRSYGGGVLELMPGEANRLPLPNPSEELDGIFDTVDERVRARDLFAAVTAIDEIVLPKQMPERERHSLRGTLESLIQRRRAKGD
;
A
#
# COMPACT_ATOMS: atom_id res chain seq x y z
N MET A 1 -22.55 -69.99 16.91
CA MET A 1 -22.31 -68.90 17.88
C MET A 1 -21.97 -67.65 17.06
N ASN A 2 -22.91 -66.77 16.96
CA ASN A 2 -22.87 -65.58 16.06
C ASN A 2 -22.23 -64.38 16.78
N THR A 3 -21.27 -63.78 16.12
CA THR A 3 -20.81 -62.42 16.47
C THR A 3 -21.26 -61.43 15.43
N PRO A 4 -21.83 -60.28 15.79
CA PRO A 4 -22.35 -59.30 14.82
C PRO A 4 -21.29 -58.26 14.43
N THR A 5 -21.15 -58.07 13.14
CA THR A 5 -20.37 -57.01 12.49
C THR A 5 -21.04 -55.66 12.62
N LYS A 6 -20.37 -54.65 13.17
CA LYS A 6 -20.79 -53.24 13.18
C LYS A 6 -20.49 -52.59 11.84
N LYS A 7 -21.55 -52.08 11.18
CA LYS A 7 -21.48 -51.20 9.99
C LYS A 7 -21.08 -49.78 10.42
N ALA A 8 -20.14 -49.17 9.70
CA ALA A 8 -19.83 -47.73 9.78
C ALA A 8 -20.84 -46.91 8.97
N PRO A 9 -21.20 -45.68 9.39
CA PRO A 9 -22.09 -44.83 8.62
C PRO A 9 -21.30 -44.00 7.58
N THR A 10 -21.64 -44.19 6.30
CA THR A 10 -21.24 -43.35 5.18
C THR A 10 -22.15 -42.11 5.13
N GLY A 11 -21.68 -40.98 5.59
CA GLY A 11 -22.33 -39.67 5.44
C GLY A 11 -21.58 -38.78 4.45
N ARG A 12 -21.91 -38.83 3.17
CA ARG A 12 -21.54 -37.82 2.20
C ARG A 12 -22.34 -36.55 2.49
N ARG A 13 -21.69 -35.50 2.98
CA ARG A 13 -22.25 -34.13 2.97
C ARG A 13 -22.10 -33.56 1.55
N SER A 14 -23.22 -33.37 0.88
CA SER A 14 -23.34 -32.66 -0.37
C SER A 14 -23.19 -31.15 -0.10
N THR A 15 -22.11 -30.54 -0.58
CA THR A 15 -21.96 -29.09 -0.64
C THR A 15 -22.72 -28.59 -1.87
N LYS A 16 -23.85 -27.91 -1.67
CA LYS A 16 -24.54 -27.19 -2.75
C LYS A 16 -23.71 -25.96 -3.11
N PRO A 17 -23.54 -25.65 -4.41
CA PRO A 17 -22.87 -24.42 -4.83
C PRO A 17 -23.72 -23.21 -4.46
N VAL A 18 -23.06 -22.17 -3.92
CA VAL A 18 -23.68 -20.88 -3.64
C VAL A 18 -23.99 -20.20 -4.95
N GLN A 19 -25.27 -20.09 -5.32
CA GLN A 19 -25.72 -19.30 -6.46
C GLN A 19 -25.71 -17.82 -6.09
N TYR A 20 -24.93 -17.02 -6.83
CA TYR A 20 -24.98 -15.55 -6.77
C TYR A 20 -26.22 -15.05 -7.56
N PRO A 21 -26.96 -14.06 -7.07
CA PRO A 21 -28.10 -13.49 -7.80
C PRO A 21 -27.63 -12.74 -9.07
N PRO A 22 -28.48 -12.73 -10.13
CA PRO A 22 -28.09 -12.18 -11.44
C PRO A 22 -27.92 -10.65 -11.39
N HIS A 23 -26.97 -10.15 -12.20
CA HIS A 23 -26.51 -8.76 -12.29
C HIS A 23 -27.59 -7.66 -12.45
N ARG A 24 -28.83 -7.98 -12.85
CA ARG A 24 -29.91 -6.99 -13.05
C ARG A 24 -30.48 -6.41 -11.75
N ALA A 25 -30.52 -7.16 -10.67
CA ALA A 25 -31.09 -6.69 -9.40
C ALA A 25 -30.18 -5.66 -8.66
N ARG A 26 -28.87 -5.66 -8.94
CA ARG A 26 -27.91 -4.70 -8.36
C ARG A 26 -27.96 -3.32 -9.02
N ALA A 27 -28.30 -3.23 -10.29
CA ALA A 27 -28.37 -1.96 -11.01
C ALA A 27 -29.57 -1.09 -10.58
N THR A 28 -30.67 -1.72 -10.17
CA THR A 28 -31.88 -1.01 -9.70
C THR A 28 -31.70 -0.45 -8.30
N ALA A 29 -31.08 -1.20 -7.40
CA ALA A 29 -30.79 -0.73 -6.02
C ALA A 29 -29.81 0.46 -5.98
N LEU A 30 -28.90 0.58 -6.96
CA LEU A 30 -28.00 1.72 -7.08
C LEU A 30 -28.70 2.99 -7.58
N ARG A 31 -29.67 2.86 -8.50
CA ARG A 31 -30.47 3.99 -8.97
C ARG A 31 -31.39 4.56 -7.89
N ASP A 32 -31.96 3.70 -7.06
CA ASP A 32 -32.84 4.12 -5.95
C ASP A 32 -32.04 4.79 -4.82
N ALA A 33 -30.79 4.38 -4.58
CA ALA A 33 -29.89 5.03 -3.63
C ALA A 33 -29.41 6.43 -4.11
N GLU A 34 -29.21 6.61 -5.41
CA GLU A 34 -28.87 7.90 -6.00
C GLU A 34 -30.02 8.93 -5.90
N GLN A 35 -31.27 8.48 -5.96
CA GLN A 35 -32.44 9.34 -5.91
C GLN A 35 -32.87 9.72 -4.48
N LEU A 36 -32.61 8.87 -3.49
CA LEU A 36 -32.89 9.12 -2.07
C LEU A 36 -31.88 10.01 -1.36
N ALA A 37 -30.66 10.15 -1.89
CA ALA A 37 -29.61 10.95 -1.28
C ALA A 37 -29.76 12.47 -1.48
N LEU A 38 -30.71 12.93 -2.26
CA LEU A 38 -30.88 14.34 -2.64
C LEU A 38 -31.94 15.13 -1.86
N THR A 39 -32.63 14.53 -0.89
CA THR A 39 -33.85 15.16 -0.32
C THR A 39 -33.84 15.46 1.19
N ALA A 40 -32.73 15.36 1.91
CA ALA A 40 -32.72 15.67 3.34
C ALA A 40 -31.48 16.43 3.80
N ILE A 41 -31.51 17.76 3.70
CA ILE A 41 -30.60 18.67 4.42
C ILE A 41 -31.47 19.62 5.25
N PRO A 42 -31.22 19.80 6.57
CA PRO A 42 -31.92 20.82 7.36
C PRO A 42 -31.40 22.22 7.02
N ASP A 43 -32.33 23.13 6.78
CA ASP A 43 -32.06 24.56 6.62
C ASP A 43 -31.58 25.19 7.92
N GLY A 44 -30.34 25.72 7.92
CA GLY A 44 -29.82 26.58 8.98
C GLY A 44 -28.36 26.99 8.72
N PRO A 45 -27.98 28.24 8.92
CA PRO A 45 -26.59 28.67 8.72
C PRO A 45 -25.65 28.09 9.77
N LEU A 46 -24.58 27.42 9.31
CA LEU A 46 -23.53 26.89 10.17
C LEU A 46 -22.65 28.03 10.74
N PRO A 47 -22.18 27.95 11.98
CA PRO A 47 -21.39 29.02 12.59
C PRO A 47 -19.99 29.11 11.96
N VAL A 48 -19.65 30.33 11.57
CA VAL A 48 -18.35 30.76 11.06
C VAL A 48 -17.37 30.87 12.24
N SER A 49 -16.75 29.77 12.64
CA SER A 49 -15.70 29.75 13.67
C SER A 49 -14.39 29.12 13.21
N TYR A 50 -14.01 29.39 11.95
CA TYR A 50 -12.80 28.83 11.34
C TYR A 50 -11.56 29.72 11.39
N LEU A 51 -11.70 30.98 11.83
CA LEU A 51 -10.65 31.99 11.74
C LEU A 51 -9.90 32.26 13.06
N ASP A 52 -10.19 31.54 14.13
CA ASP A 52 -9.60 31.85 15.44
C ASP A 52 -8.70 30.72 16.00
N THR A 53 -7.73 30.29 15.22
CA THR A 53 -6.51 29.71 15.76
C THR A 53 -5.37 30.69 15.54
N GLY A 54 -5.10 31.50 16.58
CA GLY A 54 -4.14 32.59 16.58
C GLY A 54 -2.68 32.21 16.38
N HIS A 55 -2.34 31.59 15.24
CA HIS A 55 -0.98 31.41 14.79
C HIS A 55 -0.66 32.41 13.68
N ARG A 56 0.12 33.42 14.07
CA ARG A 56 0.73 34.37 13.12
C ARG A 56 1.61 33.61 12.13
N TYR A 57 1.12 33.38 10.92
CA TYR A 57 1.88 32.79 9.82
C TYR A 57 2.96 33.77 9.34
N ARG A 58 4.22 33.32 9.32
CA ARG A 58 5.31 34.03 8.64
C ARG A 58 5.11 33.89 7.13
N LYS A 59 5.21 34.99 6.39
CA LYS A 59 5.23 35.02 4.92
C LYS A 59 6.38 34.14 4.40
N ASN A 60 6.10 33.34 3.38
CA ASN A 60 6.93 32.50 2.53
C ASN A 60 7.10 31.02 2.99
N GLY A 61 6.54 30.11 2.20
CA GLY A 61 6.81 28.66 2.21
C GLY A 61 6.14 27.81 3.30
N ALA A 62 5.79 28.39 4.45
CA ALA A 62 5.13 27.66 5.55
C ALA A 62 3.62 27.53 5.36
N ARG A 63 2.97 28.49 4.70
CA ARG A 63 1.51 28.49 4.42
C ARG A 63 1.15 27.43 3.38
N GLU A 64 1.94 27.33 2.32
CA GLU A 64 1.76 26.32 1.26
C GLU A 64 1.91 24.88 1.79
N LYS A 65 2.88 24.63 2.67
CA LYS A 65 3.06 23.31 3.31
C LYS A 65 1.89 22.93 4.23
N VAL A 66 1.26 23.89 4.90
CA VAL A 66 0.11 23.64 5.79
C VAL A 66 -1.15 23.34 4.98
N LEU A 67 -1.34 24.02 3.84
CA LEU A 67 -2.48 23.82 2.96
C LEU A 67 -2.32 22.63 2.02
N GLY A 68 -1.14 21.98 1.99
CA GLY A 68 -0.86 20.87 1.08
C GLY A 68 -0.91 21.28 -0.40
N ALA A 69 -0.70 22.56 -0.68
CA ALA A 69 -0.73 23.12 -2.02
C ALA A 69 0.45 22.59 -2.84
N VAL A 70 0.16 21.99 -3.98
CA VAL A 70 1.12 21.51 -4.96
C VAL A 70 0.94 22.34 -6.23
N TYR A 71 1.98 23.03 -6.66
CA TYR A 71 1.94 23.81 -7.89
C TYR A 71 1.79 22.91 -9.12
N THR A 72 0.81 23.19 -9.98
CA THR A 72 0.62 22.48 -11.25
C THR A 72 1.24 23.29 -12.40
N PRO A 73 2.22 22.74 -13.14
CA PRO A 73 2.76 23.43 -14.29
C PRO A 73 1.68 23.76 -15.34
N PRO A 74 1.69 24.96 -15.95
CA PRO A 74 0.68 25.36 -16.93
C PRO A 74 0.50 24.40 -18.10
N ARG A 75 1.59 23.76 -18.56
CA ARG A 75 1.55 22.75 -19.62
C ARG A 75 0.74 21.50 -19.23
N VAL A 76 0.85 21.06 -17.97
CA VAL A 76 0.05 19.94 -17.45
C VAL A 76 -1.42 20.30 -17.36
N ALA A 77 -1.74 21.48 -16.83
CA ALA A 77 -3.11 21.98 -16.78
C ALA A 77 -3.72 22.08 -18.19
N ALA A 78 -2.96 22.58 -19.17
CA ALA A 78 -3.40 22.69 -20.57
C ALA A 78 -3.65 21.29 -21.19
N ALA A 79 -2.77 20.32 -20.97
CA ALA A 79 -2.92 18.95 -21.48
C ALA A 79 -4.18 18.29 -20.92
N LEU A 80 -4.37 18.31 -19.58
CA LEU A 80 -5.55 17.75 -18.93
C LEU A 80 -6.84 18.45 -19.37
N THR A 81 -6.82 19.76 -19.49
CA THR A 81 -7.95 20.57 -19.93
C THR A 81 -8.35 20.25 -21.39
N ARG A 82 -7.37 20.12 -22.28
CA ARG A 82 -7.60 19.76 -23.68
C ARG A 82 -8.23 18.37 -23.82
N TRP A 83 -7.80 17.40 -23.02
CA TRP A 83 -8.38 16.07 -23.00
C TRP A 83 -9.82 16.08 -22.47
N ALA A 84 -10.09 16.83 -21.40
CA ALA A 84 -11.34 16.77 -20.67
C ALA A 84 -12.45 17.61 -21.31
N ILE A 85 -12.15 18.83 -21.80
CA ILE A 85 -13.15 19.76 -22.36
C ILE A 85 -13.28 19.53 -23.87
N ARG A 86 -14.46 19.10 -24.31
CA ARG A 86 -14.74 18.70 -25.70
C ARG A 86 -15.86 19.51 -26.35
N SER A 87 -16.63 20.26 -25.55
CA SER A 87 -17.73 21.12 -26.03
C SER A 87 -17.63 22.51 -25.45
N CYS A 88 -18.00 23.51 -26.23
CA CYS A 88 -18.13 24.90 -25.76
C CYS A 88 -19.22 25.08 -24.67
N SER A 89 -20.12 24.11 -24.52
CA SER A 89 -21.18 24.09 -23.52
C SER A 89 -20.81 23.31 -22.25
N ASP A 90 -19.62 22.71 -22.18
CA ASP A 90 -19.18 21.98 -20.98
C ASP A 90 -19.11 22.92 -19.76
N THR A 91 -19.72 22.50 -18.64
CA THR A 91 -19.58 23.17 -17.35
C THR A 91 -18.39 22.57 -16.61
N VAL A 92 -17.51 23.41 -16.10
CA VAL A 92 -16.21 22.99 -15.54
C VAL A 92 -16.10 23.37 -14.07
N LEU A 93 -15.63 22.43 -13.23
CA LEU A 93 -15.32 22.65 -11.82
C LEU A 93 -13.84 22.39 -11.54
N ASP A 94 -13.20 23.30 -10.81
CA ASP A 94 -11.95 23.06 -10.08
C ASP A 94 -12.24 23.09 -8.57
N PRO A 95 -12.15 21.95 -7.86
CA PRO A 95 -12.58 21.83 -6.46
C PRO A 95 -11.60 22.44 -5.44
N SER A 96 -10.39 22.84 -5.88
CA SER A 96 -9.32 23.45 -5.06
C SER A 96 -8.40 24.27 -5.95
N CYS A 97 -8.92 25.39 -6.45
CA CYS A 97 -8.36 26.04 -7.62
C CYS A 97 -7.02 26.75 -7.40
N GLY A 98 -6.61 27.02 -6.16
CA GLY A 98 -5.37 27.73 -5.87
C GLY A 98 -5.24 28.99 -6.72
N GLU A 99 -4.09 29.21 -7.33
CA GLU A 99 -3.83 30.37 -8.22
C GLU A 99 -4.62 30.35 -9.55
N GLY A 100 -5.50 29.38 -9.76
CA GLY A 100 -6.43 29.32 -10.89
C GLY A 100 -5.84 28.82 -12.21
N VAL A 101 -4.75 28.06 -12.18
CA VAL A 101 -4.10 27.54 -13.40
C VAL A 101 -5.05 26.70 -14.24
N PHE A 102 -5.85 25.81 -13.64
CA PHE A 102 -6.86 25.04 -14.34
C PHE A 102 -8.04 25.90 -14.82
N LEU A 103 -8.48 26.86 -14.03
CA LEU A 103 -9.55 27.78 -14.43
C LEU A 103 -9.17 28.63 -15.65
N SER A 104 -7.90 29.09 -15.68
CA SER A 104 -7.37 29.85 -16.83
C SER A 104 -7.31 28.98 -18.07
N ALA A 105 -6.75 27.76 -17.97
CA ALA A 105 -6.67 26.80 -19.06
C ALA A 105 -8.08 26.42 -19.57
N ALA A 106 -9.04 26.19 -18.66
CA ALA A 106 -10.40 25.81 -19.00
C ALA A 106 -11.14 26.94 -19.74
N ARG A 107 -11.02 28.19 -19.29
CA ARG A 107 -11.61 29.35 -19.97
C ARG A 107 -11.05 29.52 -21.38
N THR A 108 -9.73 29.40 -21.54
CA THR A 108 -9.07 29.42 -22.86
C THR A 108 -9.63 28.33 -23.76
N ARG A 109 -9.64 27.09 -23.28
CA ARG A 109 -10.12 25.95 -24.07
C ARG A 109 -11.58 26.05 -24.49
N LEU A 110 -12.46 26.49 -23.58
CA LEU A 110 -13.88 26.71 -23.89
C LEU A 110 -14.05 27.85 -24.94
N ALA A 111 -13.27 28.92 -24.84
CA ALA A 111 -13.27 30.01 -25.82
C ALA A 111 -12.79 29.54 -27.19
N ASP A 112 -11.73 28.74 -27.26
CA ASP A 112 -11.22 28.10 -28.49
C ASP A 112 -12.28 27.21 -29.17
N LEU A 113 -13.15 26.59 -28.39
CA LEU A 113 -14.28 25.81 -28.86
C LEU A 113 -15.51 26.65 -29.23
N GLY A 114 -15.45 27.97 -29.02
CA GLY A 114 -16.49 28.92 -29.40
C GLY A 114 -17.44 29.34 -28.26
N ALA A 115 -17.11 29.05 -26.99
CA ALA A 115 -17.91 29.54 -25.86
C ALA A 115 -17.81 31.07 -25.73
N ARG A 116 -18.94 31.77 -25.78
CA ARG A 116 -18.99 33.22 -25.52
C ARG A 116 -18.90 33.56 -24.03
N HIS A 117 -19.42 32.68 -23.19
CA HIS A 117 -19.46 32.80 -21.73
C HIS A 117 -19.03 31.47 -21.10
N PRO A 118 -17.71 31.21 -20.96
CA PRO A 118 -17.18 29.99 -20.37
C PRO A 118 -17.73 29.71 -18.96
N GLN A 119 -18.35 28.59 -18.74
CA GLN A 119 -18.92 28.18 -17.45
C GLN A 119 -17.88 27.42 -16.61
N CYS A 120 -17.08 28.17 -15.83
CA CYS A 120 -16.05 27.65 -14.97
C CYS A 120 -16.29 28.06 -13.52
N ILE A 121 -16.34 27.09 -12.62
CA ILE A 121 -16.48 27.29 -11.18
C ILE A 121 -15.17 26.86 -10.52
N GLY A 122 -14.57 27.75 -9.72
CA GLY A 122 -13.48 27.41 -8.81
C GLY A 122 -13.98 27.46 -7.38
N VAL A 123 -13.46 26.58 -6.54
CA VAL A 123 -13.66 26.60 -5.09
C VAL A 123 -12.30 26.63 -4.43
N ASP A 124 -12.11 27.50 -3.43
CA ASP A 124 -10.92 27.49 -2.59
C ASP A 124 -11.27 27.89 -1.16
N ILE A 125 -10.57 27.30 -0.20
CA ILE A 125 -10.77 27.58 1.22
C ILE A 125 -10.08 28.87 1.65
N ASP A 126 -9.06 29.31 0.91
CA ASP A 126 -8.30 30.51 1.23
C ASP A 126 -8.98 31.76 0.65
N PRO A 127 -9.43 32.70 1.50
CA PRO A 127 -10.17 33.89 1.04
C PRO A 127 -9.36 34.80 0.08
N GLU A 128 -8.04 34.89 0.28
CA GLU A 128 -7.18 35.74 -0.56
C GLU A 128 -7.07 35.13 -1.98
N THR A 129 -6.83 33.84 -2.05
CA THR A 129 -6.77 33.07 -3.30
C THR A 129 -8.12 33.11 -4.04
N ALA A 130 -9.20 32.86 -3.33
CA ALA A 130 -10.54 32.89 -3.90
C ALA A 130 -10.89 34.27 -4.49
N ALA A 131 -10.53 35.36 -3.80
CA ALA A 131 -10.76 36.73 -4.29
C ALA A 131 -9.94 37.05 -5.56
N GLN A 132 -8.69 36.57 -5.63
CA GLN A 132 -7.82 36.81 -6.80
C GLN A 132 -8.29 36.07 -8.05
N THR A 133 -8.83 34.84 -7.88
CA THR A 133 -9.23 33.96 -8.98
C THR A 133 -10.72 34.10 -9.37
N GLY A 134 -11.52 34.81 -8.55
CA GLY A 134 -12.97 34.87 -8.66
C GLY A 134 -13.65 33.53 -8.31
N ALA A 135 -13.01 32.74 -7.49
CA ALA A 135 -13.53 31.46 -7.02
C ALA A 135 -14.48 31.63 -5.82
N VAL A 136 -15.26 30.59 -5.53
CA VAL A 136 -16.10 30.53 -4.33
C VAL A 136 -15.20 30.27 -3.12
N CYS A 137 -15.20 31.15 -2.14
CA CYS A 137 -14.49 30.96 -0.88
C CYS A 137 -15.28 30.01 0.03
N SER A 138 -14.90 28.75 0.07
CA SER A 138 -15.59 27.72 0.88
C SER A 138 -14.70 26.50 1.09
N ASP A 139 -14.97 25.74 2.17
CA ASP A 139 -14.55 24.34 2.22
C ASP A 139 -15.25 23.57 1.10
N PHE A 140 -14.50 22.83 0.30
CA PHE A 140 -15.03 22.09 -0.84
C PHE A 140 -16.16 21.14 -0.47
N PHE A 141 -16.04 20.41 0.64
CA PHE A 141 -17.05 19.43 1.05
C PHE A 141 -18.35 20.10 1.51
N ALA A 142 -18.26 21.29 2.09
CA ALA A 142 -19.41 22.11 2.42
C ALA A 142 -20.12 22.62 1.15
N TRP A 143 -19.34 23.13 0.21
CA TRP A 143 -19.86 23.62 -1.08
C TRP A 143 -20.48 22.48 -1.89
N ALA A 144 -19.83 21.32 -1.96
CA ALA A 144 -20.27 20.16 -2.72
C ALA A 144 -21.64 19.61 -2.27
N ALA A 145 -22.04 19.84 -1.02
CA ALA A 145 -23.31 19.36 -0.48
C ALA A 145 -24.55 19.87 -1.24
N SER A 146 -24.45 21.07 -1.85
CA SER A 146 -25.55 21.69 -2.61
C SER A 146 -25.19 21.97 -4.07
N ALA A 147 -24.04 21.53 -4.53
CA ALA A 147 -23.53 21.82 -5.86
C ALA A 147 -24.27 21.05 -6.97
N SER A 148 -24.47 21.69 -8.11
CA SER A 148 -24.97 21.02 -9.31
C SER A 148 -23.90 20.14 -9.95
N LYS A 149 -24.32 19.07 -10.63
CA LYS A 149 -23.42 18.17 -11.38
C LYS A 149 -22.79 18.90 -12.58
N GLN A 150 -21.52 18.57 -12.85
CA GLN A 150 -20.67 19.20 -13.85
C GLN A 150 -20.36 18.25 -15.01
N ASP A 151 -20.09 18.81 -16.19
CA ASP A 151 -19.63 18.02 -17.35
C ASP A 151 -18.18 17.64 -17.21
N VAL A 152 -17.37 18.52 -16.61
CA VAL A 152 -15.92 18.32 -16.45
C VAL A 152 -15.49 18.73 -15.05
N ILE A 153 -14.67 17.90 -14.42
CA ILE A 153 -13.95 18.23 -13.19
C ILE A 153 -12.46 18.13 -13.44
N LEU A 154 -11.76 19.23 -13.21
CA LEU A 154 -10.31 19.37 -13.35
C LEU A 154 -9.73 19.78 -12.00
N GLY A 155 -8.49 19.46 -11.70
CA GLY A 155 -7.85 20.03 -10.52
C GLY A 155 -6.71 19.20 -9.96
N ASN A 156 -6.11 19.79 -8.94
CA ASN A 156 -5.06 19.18 -8.13
C ASN A 156 -5.45 19.32 -6.65
N PRO A 157 -6.12 18.33 -6.05
CA PRO A 157 -6.61 18.42 -4.68
C PRO A 157 -5.44 18.51 -3.68
N PRO A 158 -5.66 19.06 -2.48
CA PRO A 158 -4.61 19.16 -1.48
C PRO A 158 -4.14 17.77 -0.98
N PHE A 159 -2.80 17.59 -0.84
CA PHE A 159 -2.17 16.32 -0.39
C PHE A 159 -1.86 16.34 1.10
N ILE A 160 -2.82 16.69 1.95
CA ILE A 160 -2.64 16.75 3.39
C ILE A 160 -2.69 15.34 3.98
N ARG A 161 -1.66 14.96 4.75
CA ARG A 161 -1.59 13.64 5.41
C ARG A 161 -2.71 13.49 6.44
N SER A 162 -3.15 12.25 6.67
CA SER A 162 -4.29 11.91 7.54
C SER A 162 -4.26 12.57 8.93
N HIS A 163 -3.09 12.65 9.57
CA HIS A 163 -2.95 13.24 10.91
C HIS A 163 -3.03 14.77 10.93
N LEU A 164 -2.90 15.44 9.78
CA LEU A 164 -3.04 16.87 9.59
C LEU A 164 -4.38 17.25 8.94
N PHE A 165 -5.20 16.28 8.52
CA PHE A 165 -6.50 16.52 7.92
C PHE A 165 -7.44 17.16 8.95
N PRO A 166 -7.92 18.43 8.75
CA PRO A 166 -8.74 19.12 9.72
C PRO A 166 -10.00 18.33 10.07
N GLU A 167 -10.30 18.19 11.36
CA GLU A 167 -11.43 17.37 11.82
C GLU A 167 -12.78 17.88 11.31
N SER A 168 -12.91 19.17 11.12
CA SER A 168 -14.10 19.81 10.57
C SER A 168 -14.35 19.50 9.10
N SER A 169 -13.32 19.59 8.25
CA SER A 169 -13.43 19.17 6.84
C SER A 169 -13.67 17.65 6.76
N ARG A 170 -13.05 16.87 7.65
CA ARG A 170 -13.28 15.41 7.75
C ARG A 170 -14.73 15.09 8.13
N ALA A 171 -15.33 15.84 9.05
CA ALA A 171 -16.72 15.66 9.45
C ALA A 171 -17.71 15.92 8.31
N LEU A 172 -17.33 16.69 7.29
CA LEU A 172 -18.11 16.89 6.08
C LEU A 172 -17.80 15.85 5.00
N ALA A 173 -16.51 15.53 4.83
CA ALA A 173 -16.02 14.63 3.80
C ALA A 173 -16.47 13.18 3.98
N PHE A 174 -16.38 12.64 5.20
CA PHE A 174 -16.68 11.23 5.45
C PHE A 174 -18.14 10.87 5.22
N PRO A 175 -19.13 11.62 5.74
CA PRO A 175 -20.52 11.37 5.39
C PRO A 175 -20.83 11.52 3.89
N ALA A 176 -20.11 12.43 3.19
CA ALA A 176 -20.25 12.55 1.73
C ALA A 176 -19.74 11.30 1.01
N MET A 177 -18.62 10.73 1.45
CA MET A 177 -18.10 9.46 0.92
C MET A 177 -19.04 8.27 1.25
N GLU A 178 -19.58 8.21 2.46
CA GLU A 178 -20.52 7.14 2.87
C GLU A 178 -21.77 7.13 2.00
N ARG A 179 -22.30 8.29 1.65
CA ARG A 179 -23.44 8.39 0.70
C ARG A 179 -23.11 7.85 -0.70
N LEU A 180 -21.84 7.85 -1.09
CA LEU A 180 -21.35 7.25 -2.34
C LEU A 180 -20.99 5.75 -2.20
N GLY A 181 -21.21 5.16 -1.01
CA GLY A 181 -20.98 3.75 -0.74
C GLY A 181 -19.54 3.41 -0.35
N PHE A 182 -18.73 4.39 0.07
CA PHE A 182 -17.39 4.16 0.62
C PHE A 182 -17.41 3.95 2.13
N HIS A 183 -16.38 3.29 2.65
CA HIS A 183 -16.11 3.13 4.08
C HIS A 183 -14.86 3.96 4.45
N PRO A 184 -15.00 5.25 4.75
CA PRO A 184 -13.85 6.12 4.98
C PRO A 184 -13.08 5.72 6.23
N SER A 185 -11.74 5.85 6.16
CA SER A 185 -10.82 5.55 7.24
C SER A 185 -10.08 6.81 7.68
N ARG A 186 -9.85 6.96 8.99
CA ARG A 186 -9.02 8.04 9.54
C ARG A 186 -7.57 8.02 9.05
N LEU A 187 -7.14 6.98 8.35
CA LEU A 187 -5.84 6.89 7.71
C LEU A 187 -5.78 7.56 6.33
N MET A 188 -6.93 7.99 5.78
CA MET A 188 -6.98 8.63 4.47
C MET A 188 -6.40 10.04 4.49
N SER A 189 -5.53 10.35 3.52
CA SER A 189 -5.11 11.71 3.17
C SER A 189 -6.25 12.43 2.44
N THR A 190 -6.22 13.78 2.41
CA THR A 190 -7.33 14.62 1.90
C THR A 190 -7.70 14.37 0.44
N TRP A 191 -6.73 14.05 -0.41
CA TRP A 191 -6.96 13.81 -1.84
C TRP A 191 -8.00 12.69 -2.10
N ALA A 192 -8.08 11.70 -1.22
CA ALA A 192 -8.97 10.55 -1.42
C ALA A 192 -10.45 10.92 -1.27
N PRO A 193 -10.89 11.64 -0.22
CA PRO A 193 -12.24 12.22 -0.16
C PRO A 193 -12.53 13.20 -1.29
N PHE A 194 -11.57 14.06 -1.67
CA PHE A 194 -11.77 14.98 -2.80
C PHE A 194 -12.10 14.20 -4.08
N LEU A 195 -11.30 13.19 -4.42
CA LEU A 195 -11.53 12.36 -5.60
C LEU A 195 -12.91 11.67 -5.56
N ALA A 196 -13.28 11.08 -4.43
CA ALA A 196 -14.58 10.42 -4.29
C ALA A 196 -15.75 11.38 -4.51
N VAL A 197 -15.71 12.54 -3.84
CA VAL A 197 -16.80 13.54 -3.94
C VAL A 197 -16.85 14.16 -5.34
N CYS A 198 -15.71 14.42 -5.97
CA CYS A 198 -15.66 14.87 -7.37
C CYS A 198 -16.35 13.88 -8.32
N CYS A 199 -16.10 12.57 -8.16
CA CYS A 199 -16.81 11.56 -8.97
C CYS A 199 -18.33 11.64 -8.79
N GLY A 200 -18.82 11.91 -7.55
CA GLY A 200 -20.24 12.11 -7.27
C GLY A 200 -20.86 13.36 -7.89
N LEU A 201 -20.04 14.39 -8.17
CA LEU A 201 -20.48 15.65 -8.78
C LEU A 201 -20.44 15.63 -10.31
N LEU A 202 -20.03 14.54 -10.95
CA LEU A 202 -20.06 14.44 -12.41
C LEU A 202 -21.46 14.08 -12.92
N LYS A 203 -21.82 14.66 -14.08
CA LYS A 203 -22.95 14.19 -14.88
C LYS A 203 -22.68 12.78 -15.41
N PRO A 204 -23.70 12.00 -15.85
CA PRO A 204 -23.52 10.63 -16.35
C PRO A 204 -22.52 10.48 -17.51
N THR A 205 -22.35 11.53 -18.32
CA THR A 205 -21.37 11.58 -19.42
C THR A 205 -20.14 12.42 -19.08
N GLY A 206 -20.01 12.82 -17.82
CA GLY A 206 -18.95 13.70 -17.34
C GLY A 206 -17.56 13.08 -17.42
N ARG A 207 -16.56 13.95 -17.41
CA ARG A 207 -15.13 13.60 -17.49
C ARG A 207 -14.38 14.19 -16.32
N LEU A 208 -13.44 13.40 -15.78
CA LEU A 208 -12.58 13.82 -14.69
C LEU A 208 -11.13 13.78 -15.18
N ALA A 209 -10.37 14.85 -14.91
CA ALA A 209 -8.93 14.86 -15.14
C ALA A 209 -8.23 15.57 -13.97
N MET A 210 -7.52 14.80 -13.14
CA MET A 210 -6.95 15.28 -11.89
C MET A 210 -5.50 14.87 -11.71
N VAL A 211 -4.74 15.74 -11.06
CA VAL A 211 -3.40 15.44 -10.52
C VAL A 211 -3.61 14.77 -9.16
N ILE A 212 -3.19 13.53 -9.01
CA ILE A 212 -3.42 12.72 -7.80
C ILE A 212 -2.09 12.15 -7.31
N PRO A 213 -1.87 11.99 -5.99
CA PRO A 213 -0.68 11.29 -5.49
C PRO A 213 -0.59 9.86 -6.03
N GLU A 214 0.64 9.42 -6.32
CA GLU A 214 0.92 8.03 -6.71
C GLU A 214 0.42 7.01 -5.66
N GLU A 215 0.16 7.45 -4.44
CA GLU A 215 -0.51 6.67 -3.39
C GLU A 215 -1.79 5.99 -3.88
N LEU A 216 -2.53 6.62 -4.81
CA LEU A 216 -3.70 6.01 -5.45
C LEU A 216 -3.40 4.58 -5.94
N LEU A 217 -2.21 4.33 -6.47
CA LEU A 217 -1.87 3.05 -7.09
C LEU A 217 -1.66 1.90 -6.08
N ALA A 218 -1.19 2.23 -4.86
CA ALA A 218 -0.66 1.19 -3.97
C ALA A 218 -1.24 1.16 -2.56
N VAL A 219 -1.68 2.31 -1.98
CA VAL A 219 -2.08 2.34 -0.57
C VAL A 219 -3.38 1.57 -0.29
N GLY A 220 -3.43 0.98 0.91
CA GLY A 220 -4.55 0.12 1.30
C GLY A 220 -5.89 0.85 1.36
N TYR A 221 -5.94 2.07 1.91
CA TYR A 221 -7.16 2.84 2.04
C TYR A 221 -7.74 3.31 0.68
N ALA A 222 -6.94 3.34 -0.38
CA ALA A 222 -7.41 3.67 -1.73
C ALA A 222 -7.98 2.46 -2.51
N LYS A 223 -8.05 1.27 -1.90
CA LYS A 223 -8.59 0.07 -2.55
C LYS A 223 -10.02 0.31 -3.05
N GLU A 224 -10.90 0.79 -2.19
CA GLU A 224 -12.30 1.05 -2.56
C GLU A 224 -12.42 2.11 -3.66
N LEU A 225 -11.56 3.14 -3.65
CA LEU A 225 -11.50 4.15 -4.72
C LEU A 225 -11.11 3.52 -6.06
N ARG A 226 -10.07 2.68 -6.11
CA ARG A 226 -9.68 2.00 -7.35
C ARG A 226 -10.80 1.11 -7.89
N GLU A 227 -11.45 0.34 -7.01
CA GLU A 227 -12.58 -0.51 -7.39
C GLU A 227 -13.79 0.31 -7.84
N PHE A 228 -14.05 1.44 -7.17
CA PHE A 228 -15.10 2.37 -7.55
C PHE A 228 -14.83 2.98 -8.93
N LEU A 229 -13.65 3.50 -9.17
CA LEU A 229 -13.29 4.09 -10.46
C LEU A 229 -13.51 3.13 -11.62
N LEU A 230 -13.08 1.86 -11.49
CA LEU A 230 -13.27 0.84 -12.53
C LEU A 230 -14.72 0.38 -12.70
N ARG A 231 -15.57 0.53 -11.68
CA ARG A 231 -17.00 0.21 -11.78
C ARG A 231 -17.82 1.39 -12.27
N HIS A 232 -17.41 2.61 -11.89
CA HIS A 232 -18.16 3.82 -12.17
C HIS A 232 -17.87 4.36 -13.57
N PHE A 233 -16.61 4.38 -13.98
CA PHE A 233 -16.20 4.86 -15.29
C PHE A 233 -15.98 3.70 -16.26
N ARG A 234 -16.31 3.94 -17.54
CA ARG A 234 -16.03 2.97 -18.60
C ARG A 234 -14.53 2.89 -18.89
N ARG A 235 -13.85 4.04 -18.86
CA ARG A 235 -12.41 4.14 -19.05
C ARG A 235 -11.75 4.88 -17.91
N VAL A 236 -10.69 4.30 -17.39
CA VAL A 236 -9.79 4.93 -16.42
C VAL A 236 -8.40 4.91 -17.04
N VAL A 237 -7.83 6.08 -17.28
CA VAL A 237 -6.51 6.24 -17.88
C VAL A 237 -5.57 6.86 -16.85
N VAL A 238 -4.40 6.28 -16.68
CA VAL A 238 -3.36 6.76 -15.76
C VAL A 238 -2.12 7.12 -16.56
N CYS A 239 -1.66 8.35 -16.40
CA CYS A 239 -0.37 8.81 -16.90
C CYS A 239 0.60 8.93 -15.72
N LEU A 240 1.81 8.41 -15.89
CA LEU A 240 2.92 8.50 -14.93
C LEU A 240 3.93 9.50 -15.50
N PRO A 241 3.84 10.80 -15.15
CA PRO A 241 4.75 11.79 -15.69
C PRO A 241 6.16 11.61 -15.12
N ASP A 242 7.17 11.97 -15.89
CA ASP A 242 8.54 11.99 -15.41
C ASP A 242 8.74 13.03 -14.30
N ALA A 243 9.69 12.78 -13.39
CA ALA A 243 9.94 13.65 -12.23
C ALA A 243 10.30 15.11 -12.63
N ASN A 244 10.89 15.32 -13.80
CA ASN A 244 11.22 16.65 -14.34
C ASN A 244 10.00 17.50 -14.74
N ILE A 245 8.83 16.89 -14.84
CA ILE A 245 7.58 17.59 -15.17
C ILE A 245 7.04 18.36 -13.96
N PHE A 246 7.35 17.89 -12.76
CA PHE A 246 6.98 18.52 -11.49
C PHE A 246 8.22 18.73 -10.61
N PRO A 247 9.14 19.64 -10.97
CA PRO A 247 10.45 19.76 -10.32
C PRO A 247 10.40 20.15 -8.84
N ASP A 248 9.35 20.86 -8.43
CA ASP A 248 9.18 21.37 -7.06
C ASP A 248 8.35 20.45 -6.16
N VAL A 249 7.91 19.31 -6.67
CA VAL A 249 7.02 18.39 -5.95
C VAL A 249 7.80 17.21 -5.38
N GLN A 250 7.89 17.14 -4.06
CA GLN A 250 8.56 16.01 -3.37
C GLN A 250 7.76 14.70 -3.43
N GLN A 251 6.46 14.77 -3.65
CA GLN A 251 5.57 13.59 -3.68
C GLN A 251 5.33 13.15 -5.13
N ALA A 252 5.59 11.87 -5.41
CA ALA A 252 5.29 11.32 -6.73
C ALA A 252 3.78 11.39 -7.02
N ILE A 253 3.44 11.78 -8.22
CA ILE A 253 2.07 12.01 -8.69
C ILE A 253 1.72 11.15 -9.90
N VAL A 254 0.43 11.03 -10.17
CA VAL A 254 -0.14 10.50 -11.40
C VAL A 254 -1.18 11.48 -11.95
N LEU A 255 -1.37 11.49 -13.25
CA LEU A 255 -2.49 12.16 -13.89
C LEU A 255 -3.58 11.12 -14.11
N LEU A 256 -4.72 11.34 -13.48
CA LEU A 256 -5.87 10.44 -13.53
C LEU A 256 -6.94 11.03 -14.45
N LEU A 257 -7.31 10.28 -15.50
CA LEU A 257 -8.32 10.65 -16.45
C LEU A 257 -9.43 9.60 -16.46
N CYS A 258 -10.69 10.02 -16.31
CA CYS A 258 -11.83 9.10 -16.25
C CYS A 258 -12.96 9.58 -17.15
N GLU A 259 -13.58 8.66 -17.92
CA GLU A 259 -14.66 8.96 -18.84
C GLU A 259 -15.64 7.80 -19.06
N HIS A 260 -16.82 8.14 -19.61
CA HIS A 260 -17.90 7.18 -19.92
C HIS A 260 -18.06 6.89 -21.41
N THR A 261 -17.10 7.26 -22.28
CA THR A 261 -17.23 7.06 -23.73
C THR A 261 -17.52 5.60 -24.08
N THR A 262 -18.43 5.38 -25.04
CA THR A 262 -18.78 4.04 -25.54
C THR A 262 -17.98 3.63 -26.76
N ASP A 263 -17.31 4.58 -27.42
CA ASP A 263 -16.63 4.41 -28.69
C ASP A 263 -15.25 3.73 -28.55
N LEU A 264 -14.76 3.63 -27.31
CA LEU A 264 -13.47 3.07 -26.98
C LEU A 264 -13.62 1.89 -26.00
N PRO A 265 -12.63 0.96 -25.94
CA PRO A 265 -12.65 -0.17 -25.01
C PRO A 265 -12.76 0.25 -23.56
N ALA A 266 -13.45 -0.55 -22.73
CA ALA A 266 -13.60 -0.34 -21.30
C ALA A 266 -12.41 -0.90 -20.53
N GLY A 267 -12.07 -0.28 -19.38
CA GLY A 267 -11.06 -0.79 -18.45
C GLY A 267 -10.05 0.23 -17.97
N LEU A 268 -8.92 -0.28 -17.49
CA LEU A 268 -7.77 0.51 -17.04
C LEU A 268 -6.73 0.61 -18.16
N PHE A 269 -6.24 1.80 -18.40
CA PHE A 269 -5.28 2.11 -19.46
C PHE A 269 -4.14 2.98 -18.94
N THR A 270 -3.04 3.02 -19.67
CA THR A 270 -1.95 3.99 -19.50
C THR A 270 -1.80 4.82 -20.76
N ILE A 271 -1.30 6.04 -20.60
CA ILE A 271 -0.89 6.97 -21.66
C ILE A 271 0.46 7.57 -21.28
N ASP A 272 1.32 7.81 -22.25
CA ASP A 272 2.57 8.53 -22.03
C ASP A 272 2.30 10.03 -21.94
N TYR A 273 3.12 10.75 -21.16
CA TYR A 273 2.88 12.18 -20.93
C TYR A 273 3.08 13.01 -22.22
N SER A 274 4.06 12.65 -23.03
CA SER A 274 4.30 13.28 -24.34
C SER A 274 3.05 13.24 -25.23
N ASP A 275 2.44 12.05 -25.33
CA ASP A 275 1.24 11.85 -26.18
C ASP A 275 0.07 12.64 -25.64
N LEU A 276 -0.13 12.65 -24.32
CA LEU A 276 -1.15 13.49 -23.67
C LEU A 276 -0.91 14.98 -23.89
N GLU A 277 0.35 15.44 -23.81
CA GLU A 277 0.74 16.85 -24.01
C GLU A 277 0.60 17.27 -25.48
N GLU A 278 0.88 16.41 -26.43
CA GLU A 278 0.73 16.66 -27.87
C GLU A 278 -0.74 16.56 -28.34
N GLY A 279 -1.60 15.90 -27.55
CA GLY A 279 -3.01 15.68 -27.86
C GLY A 279 -3.26 14.41 -28.68
N ASP A 280 -2.27 13.52 -28.69
CA ASP A 280 -2.45 12.13 -29.11
C ASP A 280 -2.94 11.32 -27.91
N TYR A 281 -4.14 10.76 -28.02
CA TYR A 281 -4.79 10.04 -26.91
C TYR A 281 -4.74 8.53 -27.13
N GLU A 282 -3.71 8.02 -27.79
CA GLU A 282 -3.47 6.59 -27.90
C GLU A 282 -3.16 6.01 -26.52
N THR A 283 -3.89 4.98 -26.14
CA THR A 283 -3.79 4.38 -24.81
C THR A 283 -3.45 2.91 -24.88
N THR A 284 -2.62 2.44 -23.97
CA THR A 284 -2.30 1.02 -23.83
C THR A 284 -3.11 0.41 -22.69
N GLN A 285 -3.81 -0.70 -22.95
CA GLN A 285 -4.56 -1.41 -21.91
C GLN A 285 -3.61 -1.93 -20.82
N ALA A 286 -3.97 -1.65 -19.58
CA ALA A 286 -3.18 -1.98 -18.40
C ALA A 286 -3.75 -3.19 -17.66
N ALA A 287 -3.65 -4.39 -18.28
CA ALA A 287 -3.99 -5.63 -17.59
C ALA A 287 -2.89 -5.95 -16.53
N PRO A 288 -3.27 -6.36 -15.30
CA PRO A 288 -2.28 -6.85 -14.34
C PRO A 288 -1.62 -8.13 -14.87
N PRO A 289 -0.32 -8.35 -14.54
CA PRO A 289 0.41 -9.53 -15.02
C PRO A 289 -0.16 -10.87 -14.51
N TRP A 290 -0.86 -10.84 -13.37
CA TRP A 290 -1.57 -11.99 -12.76
C TRP A 290 -2.59 -11.49 -11.73
N GLU A 291 -3.49 -12.33 -11.28
CA GLU A 291 -4.47 -12.03 -10.22
C GLU A 291 -3.80 -11.95 -8.84
N TRP A 292 -3.16 -10.87 -8.49
CA TRP A 292 -2.47 -10.78 -7.21
C TRP A 292 -3.10 -9.85 -6.17
N ASN A 293 -3.69 -8.74 -6.57
CA ASN A 293 -4.39 -7.85 -5.65
C ASN A 293 -5.11 -6.71 -6.38
N SER A 294 -5.80 -5.86 -5.62
CA SER A 294 -6.49 -4.68 -6.12
C SER A 294 -5.58 -3.44 -6.30
N LYS A 295 -4.25 -3.58 -6.19
CA LYS A 295 -3.29 -2.49 -6.40
C LYS A 295 -3.04 -2.28 -7.89
N TRP A 296 -2.74 -1.05 -8.25
CA TRP A 296 -2.37 -0.65 -9.62
C TRP A 296 -0.86 -0.42 -9.77
N SER A 297 -0.06 -0.93 -8.85
CA SER A 297 1.40 -0.81 -8.90
C SER A 297 2.05 -1.45 -10.13
N HIS A 298 1.35 -2.38 -10.82
CA HIS A 298 1.77 -2.90 -12.11
C HIS A 298 1.84 -1.82 -13.21
N LEU A 299 1.24 -0.64 -12.98
CA LEU A 299 1.36 0.51 -13.87
C LEU A 299 2.78 1.13 -13.85
N PHE A 300 3.60 0.82 -12.84
CA PHE A 300 5.02 1.21 -12.84
C PHE A 300 5.86 0.49 -13.91
N LEU A 301 5.30 -0.57 -14.47
CA LEU A 301 5.90 -1.33 -15.56
C LEU A 301 5.48 -0.72 -16.90
N SER A 302 6.40 -0.65 -17.85
CA SER A 302 6.07 -0.33 -19.24
C SER A 302 5.13 -1.38 -19.84
N ALA A 303 4.46 -1.04 -20.92
CA ALA A 303 3.59 -1.96 -21.65
C ALA A 303 4.33 -3.23 -22.11
N ARG A 304 5.61 -3.09 -22.48
CA ARG A 304 6.48 -4.21 -22.87
C ARG A 304 6.75 -5.15 -21.70
N GLU A 305 7.12 -4.61 -20.54
CA GLU A 305 7.40 -5.40 -19.34
C GLU A 305 6.15 -6.14 -18.85
N ARG A 306 4.98 -5.48 -18.87
CA ARG A 306 3.70 -6.14 -18.54
C ARG A 306 3.39 -7.30 -19.47
N ARG A 307 3.61 -7.13 -20.81
CA ARG A 307 3.41 -8.21 -21.79
C ARG A 307 4.35 -9.39 -21.51
N SER A 308 5.64 -9.12 -21.29
CA SER A 308 6.62 -10.15 -20.97
C SER A 308 6.22 -10.95 -19.72
N LEU A 309 5.84 -10.27 -18.63
CA LEU A 309 5.37 -10.94 -17.42
C LEU A 309 4.12 -11.79 -17.67
N ASN A 310 3.15 -11.32 -18.47
CA ASN A 310 1.94 -12.07 -18.78
C ASN A 310 2.22 -13.29 -19.66
N GLU A 311 3.17 -13.20 -20.58
CA GLU A 311 3.57 -14.29 -21.46
C GLU A 311 4.22 -15.44 -20.69
N TRP A 312 5.12 -15.12 -19.75
CA TRP A 312 5.87 -16.13 -19.02
C TRP A 312 5.18 -16.65 -17.76
N TRP A 313 4.24 -15.92 -17.19
CA TRP A 313 3.54 -16.33 -15.97
C TRP A 313 2.93 -17.74 -16.02
N PRO A 314 2.20 -18.14 -17.08
CA PRO A 314 1.61 -19.47 -17.13
C PRO A 314 2.65 -20.61 -17.13
N ALA A 315 3.85 -20.35 -17.69
CA ALA A 315 4.92 -21.34 -17.77
C ALA A 315 5.64 -21.59 -16.44
N LEU A 316 5.52 -20.67 -15.46
CA LEU A 316 6.15 -20.81 -14.14
C LEU A 316 5.48 -21.91 -13.32
N GLY A 317 4.16 -22.02 -13.35
CA GLY A 317 3.41 -22.98 -12.56
C GLY A 317 3.61 -22.80 -11.03
N TRP A 318 3.98 -21.59 -10.59
CA TRP A 318 4.28 -21.29 -9.20
C TRP A 318 3.02 -21.07 -8.40
N LEU A 319 3.10 -21.38 -7.11
CA LEU A 319 2.01 -21.24 -6.17
C LEU A 319 2.26 -20.05 -5.22
N PRO A 320 1.21 -19.48 -4.61
CA PRO A 320 1.39 -18.47 -3.59
C PRO A 320 2.10 -19.06 -2.36
N PHE A 321 2.86 -18.23 -1.66
CA PHE A 321 3.59 -18.61 -0.44
C PHE A 321 2.71 -19.41 0.54
N SER A 322 1.43 -19.05 0.67
CA SER A 322 0.46 -19.71 1.56
C SER A 322 0.27 -21.21 1.30
N GLU A 323 0.60 -21.70 0.09
CA GLU A 323 0.55 -23.13 -0.21
C GLU A 323 1.73 -23.91 0.39
N TYR A 324 2.85 -23.27 0.64
CA TYR A 324 4.05 -23.89 1.20
C TYR A 324 4.19 -23.65 2.71
N GLY A 325 3.67 -22.52 3.21
CA GLY A 325 3.82 -22.15 4.60
C GLY A 325 2.95 -20.95 4.99
N ARG A 326 3.23 -20.39 6.15
CA ARG A 326 2.51 -19.25 6.69
C ARG A 326 3.46 -18.20 7.23
N VAL A 327 3.23 -16.96 6.84
CA VAL A 327 3.92 -15.78 7.36
C VAL A 327 3.05 -15.12 8.42
N GLU A 328 3.62 -14.90 9.60
CA GLU A 328 2.95 -14.25 10.74
C GLU A 328 3.84 -13.16 11.33
N VAL A 329 3.22 -12.19 12.00
CA VAL A 329 3.95 -11.14 12.73
C VAL A 329 4.78 -11.75 13.85
N GLY A 330 5.98 -11.22 14.09
CA GLY A 330 6.79 -11.59 15.24
C GLY A 330 6.16 -11.20 16.57
N ILE A 331 6.85 -11.47 17.66
CA ILE A 331 6.34 -11.28 19.03
C ILE A 331 6.19 -9.78 19.33
N VAL A 332 5.01 -9.39 19.80
CA VAL A 332 4.75 -8.07 20.37
C VAL A 332 4.91 -8.18 21.89
N THR A 333 6.03 -7.73 22.44
CA THR A 333 6.30 -7.80 23.88
C THR A 333 5.48 -6.80 24.69
N GLY A 334 5.22 -5.63 24.11
CA GLY A 334 4.63 -4.47 24.79
C GLY A 334 5.67 -3.52 25.39
N ASP A 335 6.90 -4.01 25.59
CA ASP A 335 8.07 -3.26 26.02
C ASP A 335 9.35 -4.06 25.72
N ASN A 336 9.98 -3.79 24.59
CA ASN A 336 11.18 -4.54 24.21
C ASN A 336 12.34 -4.30 25.18
N ASP A 337 12.49 -3.09 25.73
CA ASP A 337 13.57 -2.75 26.65
C ASP A 337 13.45 -3.50 27.98
N PHE A 338 12.25 -3.88 28.38
CA PHE A 338 12.01 -4.68 29.59
C PHE A 338 12.08 -6.19 29.30
N PHE A 339 11.44 -6.66 28.23
CA PHE A 339 11.29 -8.11 28.01
C PHE A 339 12.46 -8.74 27.27
N ILE A 340 13.33 -7.96 26.61
CA ILE A 340 14.41 -8.52 25.80
C ILE A 340 15.76 -8.11 26.40
N LEU A 341 16.44 -9.12 26.94
CA LEU A 341 17.70 -8.97 27.64
C LEU A 341 18.89 -9.04 26.67
N ARG A 342 19.94 -8.29 27.00
CA ARG A 342 21.25 -8.42 26.38
C ARG A 342 22.01 -9.60 26.96
N GLY A 343 23.07 -10.05 26.30
CA GLY A 343 23.84 -11.21 26.73
C GLY A 343 24.22 -11.19 28.20
N ARG A 344 24.78 -10.08 28.69
CA ARG A 344 25.20 -9.91 30.10
C ARG A 344 24.04 -9.84 31.09
N GLU A 345 22.94 -9.24 30.70
CA GLU A 345 21.73 -9.14 31.54
C GLU A 345 21.07 -10.50 31.74
N ALA A 346 21.15 -11.36 30.71
CA ALA A 346 20.59 -12.70 30.72
C ALA A 346 21.31 -13.64 31.70
N GLU A 347 22.59 -13.40 32.05
CA GLU A 347 23.37 -14.24 32.97
C GLU A 347 22.73 -14.35 34.36
N GLY A 348 21.92 -13.37 34.76
CA GLY A 348 21.20 -13.36 36.03
C GLY A 348 19.93 -14.22 36.09
N PHE A 349 19.53 -14.85 34.96
CA PHE A 349 18.26 -15.57 34.87
C PHE A 349 18.45 -17.05 34.52
N PRO A 350 17.52 -17.95 34.96
CA PRO A 350 17.54 -19.36 34.59
C PRO A 350 17.40 -19.54 33.07
N GLN A 351 18.25 -20.37 32.47
CA GLN A 351 18.29 -20.62 31.04
C GLN A 351 16.94 -21.09 30.45
N GLN A 352 16.15 -21.82 31.23
CA GLN A 352 14.82 -22.29 30.83
C GLN A 352 13.80 -21.18 30.56
N HIS A 353 14.03 -19.97 31.09
CA HIS A 353 13.19 -18.79 30.90
C HIS A 353 13.75 -17.82 29.85
N LEU A 354 14.90 -18.14 29.28
CA LEU A 354 15.56 -17.36 28.26
C LEU A 354 15.34 -17.97 26.87
N VAL A 355 14.53 -17.29 26.03
CA VAL A 355 14.27 -17.72 24.66
C VAL A 355 15.12 -16.88 23.72
N PRO A 356 16.02 -17.51 22.91
CA PRO A 356 16.76 -16.77 21.88
C PRO A 356 15.82 -16.01 20.95
N ILE A 357 16.09 -14.72 20.72
CA ILE A 357 15.23 -13.85 19.91
C ILE A 357 16.05 -12.94 18.99
N ILE A 358 15.56 -12.74 17.78
CA ILE A 358 16.09 -11.79 16.81
C ILE A 358 15.25 -10.53 16.86
N THR A 359 15.90 -9.39 17.07
CA THR A 359 15.24 -8.08 17.25
C THR A 359 15.44 -7.13 16.08
N SER A 360 16.43 -7.40 15.22
CA SER A 360 16.81 -6.51 14.14
C SER A 360 17.17 -7.27 12.86
N ALA A 361 16.72 -6.75 11.72
CA ALA A 361 17.14 -7.24 10.41
C ALA A 361 18.65 -7.13 10.16
N ARG A 362 19.36 -6.29 10.92
CA ARG A 362 20.83 -6.14 10.85
C ARG A 362 21.58 -7.41 11.30
N ASP A 363 20.94 -8.26 12.11
CA ASP A 363 21.50 -9.52 12.57
C ASP A 363 21.45 -10.60 11.50
N LEU A 364 20.61 -10.42 10.49
CA LEU A 364 20.34 -11.35 9.40
C LEU A 364 21.17 -10.99 8.18
N ARG A 365 22.45 -11.39 8.20
CA ARG A 365 23.41 -10.99 7.16
C ARG A 365 23.23 -11.76 5.85
N GLY A 366 22.79 -13.04 5.93
CA GLY A 366 22.61 -13.95 4.80
C GLY A 366 21.18 -14.45 4.65
N ILE A 367 21.04 -15.62 4.04
CA ILE A 367 19.79 -16.40 3.96
C ILE A 367 19.77 -17.55 4.98
N ARG A 368 20.81 -17.67 5.80
CA ARG A 368 20.93 -18.58 6.94
C ARG A 368 21.22 -17.79 8.21
N PHE A 369 20.57 -18.17 9.31
CA PHE A 369 20.93 -17.73 10.65
C PHE A 369 21.27 -18.93 11.52
N GLY A 370 22.54 -19.06 11.87
CA GLY A 370 23.10 -20.19 12.59
C GLY A 370 23.54 -19.86 14.02
N THR A 371 24.14 -20.86 14.69
CA THR A 371 24.66 -20.71 16.05
C THR A 371 25.76 -19.65 16.14
N GLU A 372 26.59 -19.52 15.11
CA GLU A 372 27.68 -18.55 15.09
C GLU A 372 27.14 -17.11 14.94
N ASP A 373 26.13 -16.92 14.08
CA ASP A 373 25.46 -15.62 13.94
C ASP A 373 24.85 -15.18 15.29
N PHE A 374 24.23 -16.11 16.01
CA PHE A 374 23.65 -15.83 17.32
C PHE A 374 24.73 -15.51 18.37
N ARG A 375 25.84 -16.29 18.39
CA ARG A 375 26.98 -16.00 19.30
C ARG A 375 27.54 -14.59 19.07
N GLN A 376 27.62 -14.15 17.82
CA GLN A 376 28.07 -12.80 17.50
C GLN A 376 27.11 -11.74 18.05
N VAL A 377 25.79 -11.94 17.96
CA VAL A 377 24.78 -11.04 18.56
C VAL A 377 25.01 -10.91 20.07
N VAL A 378 25.25 -12.03 20.76
CA VAL A 378 25.51 -12.08 22.20
C VAL A 378 26.84 -11.41 22.54
N ALA A 379 27.91 -11.70 21.79
CA ALA A 379 29.25 -11.13 21.99
C ALA A 379 29.26 -9.60 21.81
N ASP A 380 28.49 -9.10 20.84
CA ASP A 380 28.27 -7.67 20.61
C ASP A 380 27.41 -7.01 21.71
N ASN A 381 26.99 -7.76 22.72
CA ASN A 381 26.08 -7.33 23.80
C ASN A 381 24.79 -6.67 23.26
N ARG A 382 24.24 -7.22 22.18
CA ARG A 382 22.95 -6.78 21.63
C ARG A 382 21.79 -7.54 22.28
N PRO A 383 20.53 -7.03 22.16
CA PRO A 383 19.34 -7.72 22.63
C PRO A 383 19.24 -9.11 21.96
N ALA A 384 19.23 -10.18 22.78
CA ALA A 384 19.39 -11.56 22.29
C ALA A 384 18.44 -12.57 22.96
N TYR A 385 17.89 -12.27 24.13
CA TYR A 385 17.08 -13.20 24.89
C TYR A 385 15.76 -12.58 25.33
N LEU A 386 14.65 -13.21 24.95
CA LEU A 386 13.34 -12.90 25.51
C LEU A 386 13.22 -13.56 26.89
N LEU A 387 12.96 -12.75 27.92
CA LEU A 387 12.60 -13.26 29.25
C LEU A 387 11.13 -13.72 29.21
N ASN A 388 10.93 -15.04 29.22
CA ASN A 388 9.63 -15.69 29.06
C ASN A 388 9.12 -16.25 30.38
N LEU A 389 8.61 -15.40 31.23
CA LEU A 389 8.02 -15.76 32.51
C LEU A 389 6.53 -16.07 32.33
N ARG A 390 6.13 -17.31 32.57
CA ARG A 390 4.72 -17.74 32.46
C ARG A 390 4.12 -18.19 33.79
N GLN A 391 4.97 -18.45 34.79
CA GLN A 391 4.55 -18.94 36.09
C GLN A 391 3.90 -17.82 36.91
N PRO A 392 2.94 -18.15 37.79
CA PRO A 392 2.44 -17.22 38.80
C PRO A 392 3.57 -16.67 39.68
N ARG A 393 3.46 -15.43 40.11
CA ARG A 393 4.50 -14.72 40.87
C ARG A 393 5.11 -15.50 42.06
N PRO A 394 4.34 -16.26 42.87
CA PRO A 394 4.91 -17.04 43.99
C PRO A 394 5.90 -18.12 43.56
N LEU A 395 5.78 -18.61 42.31
CA LEU A 395 6.63 -19.67 41.73
C LEU A 395 7.87 -19.14 41.00
N LEU A 396 8.00 -17.82 40.86
CA LEU A 396 9.19 -17.20 40.25
C LEU A 396 10.40 -17.31 41.20
N ALA A 397 11.59 -17.44 40.63
CA ALA A 397 12.85 -17.35 41.36
C ALA A 397 13.03 -15.95 41.97
N PRO A 398 13.84 -15.79 43.03
CA PRO A 398 14.02 -14.48 43.69
C PRO A 398 14.40 -13.37 42.70
N ALA A 399 15.39 -13.57 41.84
CA ALA A 399 15.82 -12.59 40.83
C ALA A 399 14.70 -12.23 39.84
N GLU A 400 13.86 -13.17 39.47
CA GLU A 400 12.72 -12.94 38.57
C GLU A 400 11.61 -12.14 39.25
N ARG A 401 11.35 -12.40 40.53
CA ARG A 401 10.40 -11.60 41.31
C ARG A 401 10.87 -10.15 41.44
N ASP A 402 12.14 -9.95 41.78
CA ASP A 402 12.75 -8.62 41.89
C ASP A 402 12.66 -7.87 40.55
N TYR A 403 12.87 -8.58 39.45
CA TYR A 403 12.75 -8.02 38.09
C TYR A 403 11.30 -7.62 37.75
N VAL A 404 10.31 -8.45 38.08
CA VAL A 404 8.89 -8.15 37.91
C VAL A 404 8.50 -6.93 38.78
N GLU A 405 8.97 -6.84 40.02
CA GLU A 405 8.76 -5.68 40.88
C GLU A 405 9.39 -4.40 40.31
N MET A 406 10.58 -4.51 39.73
CA MET A 406 11.21 -3.41 39.02
C MET A 406 10.32 -2.92 37.87
N GLY A 407 9.76 -3.84 37.07
CA GLY A 407 8.83 -3.51 35.98
C GLY A 407 7.55 -2.83 36.45
N GLU A 408 7.03 -3.20 37.63
CA GLU A 408 5.88 -2.52 38.27
C GLU A 408 6.23 -1.09 38.68
N ARG A 409 7.40 -0.90 39.32
CA ARG A 409 7.93 0.43 39.67
C ARG A 409 8.12 1.33 38.44
N GLN A 410 8.57 0.76 37.32
CA GLN A 410 8.76 1.44 36.05
C GLN A 410 7.44 1.58 35.23
N LYS A 411 6.30 1.13 35.78
CA LYS A 411 4.98 1.19 35.16
C LYS A 411 4.86 0.40 33.85
N VAL A 412 5.72 -0.59 33.61
CA VAL A 412 5.64 -1.48 32.44
C VAL A 412 4.31 -2.24 32.44
N SER A 413 3.85 -2.70 33.63
CA SER A 413 2.55 -3.36 33.81
C SER A 413 1.35 -2.54 33.34
N GLN A 414 1.47 -1.20 33.31
CA GLN A 414 0.41 -0.28 32.90
C GLN A 414 0.37 -0.04 31.38
N ARG A 415 1.41 -0.44 30.63
CA ARG A 415 1.43 -0.31 29.17
C ARG A 415 0.31 -1.14 28.55
N TYR A 416 -0.31 -0.61 27.48
CA TYR A 416 -1.52 -1.20 26.89
C TYR A 416 -1.42 -2.71 26.65
N LYS A 417 -0.34 -3.19 26.05
CA LYS A 417 -0.16 -4.62 25.76
C LYS A 417 0.13 -5.46 26.99
N CYS A 418 0.68 -4.90 28.05
CA CYS A 418 0.98 -5.62 29.31
C CYS A 418 -0.28 -5.72 30.19
N ARG A 419 -0.99 -4.60 30.40
CA ARG A 419 -2.16 -4.55 31.29
C ARG A 419 -3.32 -5.47 30.92
N VAL A 420 -3.37 -5.96 29.66
CA VAL A 420 -4.42 -6.88 29.18
C VAL A 420 -4.04 -8.36 29.31
N ARG A 421 -2.90 -8.65 29.97
CA ARG A 421 -2.39 -10.01 30.20
C ARG A 421 -2.51 -10.41 31.66
N GLU A 422 -2.68 -11.71 31.90
CA GLU A 422 -2.69 -12.29 33.24
C GLU A 422 -1.76 -13.52 33.24
N PRO A 423 -0.64 -13.45 33.95
CA PRO A 423 -0.04 -12.27 34.57
C PRO A 423 0.52 -11.26 33.53
N TRP A 424 0.63 -9.99 33.92
CA TRP A 424 1.00 -8.90 33.00
C TRP A 424 2.36 -9.11 32.28
N TYR A 425 3.27 -9.83 32.93
CA TYR A 425 4.61 -10.11 32.42
C TYR A 425 4.68 -11.35 31.50
N ALA A 426 3.59 -12.09 31.33
CA ALA A 426 3.54 -13.23 30.41
C ALA A 426 3.43 -12.78 28.95
N VAL A 427 4.50 -12.95 28.19
CA VAL A 427 4.53 -12.63 26.77
C VAL A 427 3.81 -13.74 25.99
N PRO A 428 2.75 -13.42 25.23
CA PRO A 428 1.99 -14.41 24.46
C PRO A 428 2.73 -14.82 23.18
N SER A 429 2.29 -15.95 22.59
CA SER A 429 2.70 -16.41 21.26
C SER A 429 4.21 -16.64 21.10
N VAL A 430 4.88 -17.10 22.18
CA VAL A 430 6.29 -17.47 22.14
C VAL A 430 6.41 -18.87 21.57
N TRP A 431 6.94 -18.98 20.35
CA TRP A 431 7.24 -20.23 19.63
C TRP A 431 8.39 -20.04 18.65
N GLU A 432 9.02 -21.13 18.24
CA GLU A 432 10.19 -21.16 17.34
C GLU A 432 9.73 -21.38 15.89
N PRO A 433 9.90 -20.40 14.99
CA PRO A 433 9.60 -20.57 13.57
C PRO A 433 10.68 -21.37 12.84
N ASP A 434 10.33 -21.87 11.64
CA ASP A 434 11.28 -22.59 10.77
C ASP A 434 12.17 -21.62 9.99
N ALA A 435 11.63 -20.43 9.69
CA ALA A 435 12.32 -19.36 8.98
C ALA A 435 11.78 -17.99 9.40
N ILE A 436 12.46 -16.96 8.99
CA ILE A 436 12.00 -15.57 9.15
C ILE A 436 12.07 -14.82 7.83
N LEU A 437 11.10 -13.94 7.61
CA LEU A 437 11.04 -13.03 6.47
C LEU A 437 11.28 -11.59 6.95
N LEU A 438 12.19 -10.88 6.30
CA LEU A 438 12.38 -9.46 6.56
C LEU A 438 11.07 -8.69 6.27
N ARG A 439 10.48 -8.10 7.31
CA ARG A 439 9.31 -7.24 7.16
C ARG A 439 9.65 -5.97 6.40
N GLN A 440 10.81 -5.39 6.71
CA GLN A 440 11.33 -4.17 6.11
C GLN A 440 12.69 -4.43 5.48
N ALA A 441 12.87 -4.03 4.23
CA ALA A 441 14.10 -4.18 3.49
C ALA A 441 14.46 -2.88 2.76
N GLY A 442 15.67 -2.37 2.99
CA GLY A 442 16.21 -1.23 2.25
C GLY A 442 16.76 -1.64 0.88
N ASP A 443 17.22 -2.87 0.76
CA ASP A 443 17.69 -3.51 -0.46
C ASP A 443 16.62 -4.45 -1.05
N MET A 444 16.78 -5.75 -0.87
CA MET A 444 15.84 -6.79 -1.30
C MET A 444 15.27 -7.52 -0.09
N PRO A 445 13.97 -7.85 -0.07
CA PRO A 445 13.42 -8.72 0.97
C PRO A 445 14.08 -10.10 0.90
N ARG A 446 14.28 -10.71 2.06
CA ARG A 446 14.93 -12.01 2.19
C ARG A 446 14.16 -12.92 3.12
N LEU A 447 14.10 -14.17 2.75
CA LEU A 447 13.67 -15.27 3.58
C LEU A 447 14.92 -15.95 4.17
N VAL A 448 14.98 -16.07 5.50
CA VAL A 448 16.17 -16.58 6.21
C VAL A 448 15.82 -17.87 6.91
N HIS A 449 16.49 -18.96 6.52
CA HIS A 449 16.39 -20.26 7.17
C HIS A 449 17.03 -20.21 8.56
N LEU A 450 16.32 -20.71 9.58
CA LEU A 450 16.80 -20.76 10.97
C LEU A 450 17.47 -22.11 11.28
N ALA A 451 18.79 -22.18 11.12
CA ALA A 451 19.59 -23.30 11.58
C ALA A 451 19.79 -23.27 13.12
N LYS A 452 19.66 -22.10 13.75
CA LYS A 452 19.58 -21.90 15.20
C LYS A 452 18.13 -21.60 15.58
N LYS A 453 17.56 -22.43 16.45
CA LYS A 453 16.23 -22.19 17.02
C LYS A 453 16.18 -20.86 17.78
N CYS A 454 15.32 -19.97 17.34
CA CYS A 454 15.08 -18.66 17.94
C CYS A 454 13.72 -18.12 17.46
N THR A 455 13.21 -17.13 18.14
CA THR A 455 12.01 -16.42 17.68
C THR A 455 12.37 -15.00 17.20
N ALA A 456 11.39 -14.16 16.87
CA ALA A 456 11.64 -12.79 16.40
C ALA A 456 10.61 -11.80 16.93
N THR A 457 11.01 -10.53 17.06
CA THR A 457 10.10 -9.41 17.38
C THR A 457 9.23 -9.03 16.19
N ASP A 458 8.21 -8.21 16.42
CA ASP A 458 7.22 -7.74 15.43
C ASP A 458 7.80 -6.89 14.28
N THR A 459 9.06 -6.50 14.36
CA THR A 459 9.81 -5.88 13.27
C THR A 459 10.23 -6.90 12.18
N ILE A 460 10.05 -8.18 12.44
CA ILE A 460 10.44 -9.30 11.58
C ILE A 460 9.29 -10.31 11.56
N HIS A 461 9.00 -10.90 10.41
CA HIS A 461 7.96 -11.93 10.29
C HIS A 461 8.51 -13.32 10.56
N ARG A 462 7.71 -14.14 11.24
CA ARG A 462 7.97 -15.55 11.50
C ARG A 462 7.30 -16.40 10.41
N VAL A 463 7.97 -17.47 10.02
CA VAL A 463 7.50 -18.40 8.99
C VAL A 463 7.44 -19.81 9.52
N THR A 464 6.31 -20.47 9.29
CA THR A 464 6.13 -21.92 9.53
C THR A 464 5.89 -22.61 8.20
N TRP A 465 6.63 -23.68 7.92
CA TRP A 465 6.48 -24.46 6.70
C TRP A 465 5.49 -25.60 6.90
N ARG A 466 4.72 -25.93 5.86
CA ARG A 466 3.94 -27.18 5.82
C ARG A 466 4.85 -28.42 5.73
N GLN A 467 6.00 -28.26 5.07
CA GLN A 467 7.05 -29.27 4.95
C GLN A 467 8.39 -28.68 5.39
N PRO A 468 8.76 -28.78 6.68
CA PRO A 468 9.99 -28.19 7.21
C PRO A 468 11.28 -28.66 6.51
N SER A 469 11.30 -29.88 5.97
CA SER A 469 12.43 -30.43 5.20
C SER A 469 12.76 -29.62 3.93
N CYS A 470 11.81 -28.89 3.37
CA CYS A 470 12.00 -28.02 2.21
C CYS A 470 12.40 -26.58 2.59
N GLY A 471 12.51 -26.27 3.89
CA GLY A 471 12.72 -24.89 4.37
C GLY A 471 13.98 -24.22 3.84
N ARG A 472 15.09 -24.95 3.66
CA ARG A 472 16.32 -24.42 3.04
C ARG A 472 16.08 -24.03 1.59
N ARG A 473 15.42 -24.89 0.81
CA ARG A 473 15.12 -24.68 -0.60
C ARG A 473 14.22 -23.45 -0.78
N HIS A 474 13.21 -23.28 0.08
CA HIS A 474 12.37 -22.09 0.06
C HIS A 474 13.14 -20.81 0.42
N ALA A 475 14.10 -20.86 1.34
CA ALA A 475 14.92 -19.70 1.67
C ALA A 475 15.78 -19.25 0.48
N VAL A 476 16.38 -20.18 -0.26
CA VAL A 476 17.10 -19.88 -1.50
C VAL A 476 16.13 -19.34 -2.55
N SER A 477 15.10 -20.11 -2.86
CA SER A 477 14.22 -19.83 -3.99
C SER A 477 13.45 -18.50 -3.88
N PHE A 478 13.30 -17.96 -2.69
CA PHE A 478 12.63 -16.67 -2.49
C PHE A 478 13.34 -15.50 -3.20
N MET A 479 14.67 -15.53 -3.28
CA MET A 479 15.47 -14.45 -3.87
C MET A 479 15.64 -14.58 -5.40
N ASN A 480 14.62 -15.00 -6.11
CA ASN A 480 14.60 -14.99 -7.58
C ASN A 480 13.99 -13.68 -8.11
N THR A 481 14.26 -13.36 -9.37
CA THR A 481 13.77 -12.13 -10.01
C THR A 481 12.26 -11.98 -9.91
N TRP A 482 11.49 -13.03 -10.13
CA TRP A 482 10.02 -12.94 -10.18
C TRP A 482 9.37 -12.70 -8.82
N THR A 483 9.78 -13.45 -7.79
CA THR A 483 9.30 -13.24 -6.42
C THR A 483 9.66 -11.85 -5.90
N LEU A 484 10.86 -11.35 -6.27
CA LEU A 484 11.30 -10.01 -5.90
C LEU A 484 10.53 -8.91 -6.65
N LEU A 485 10.26 -9.08 -7.95
CA LEU A 485 9.36 -8.20 -8.71
C LEU A 485 7.97 -8.15 -8.06
N ALA A 486 7.41 -9.33 -7.74
CA ALA A 486 6.14 -9.41 -7.05
C ALA A 486 6.18 -8.71 -5.68
N SER A 487 7.30 -8.80 -4.97
CA SER A 487 7.50 -8.13 -3.68
C SER A 487 7.50 -6.60 -3.83
N GLU A 488 8.23 -6.05 -4.82
CA GLU A 488 8.27 -4.60 -5.11
C GLU A 488 6.88 -4.06 -5.50
N LEU A 489 6.15 -4.81 -6.32
CA LEU A 489 4.84 -4.40 -6.80
C LEU A 489 3.73 -4.59 -5.75
N THR A 490 3.88 -5.54 -4.81
CA THR A 490 2.87 -5.85 -3.79
C THR A 490 3.12 -5.12 -2.48
N GLY A 491 4.38 -4.90 -2.12
CA GLY A 491 4.78 -4.27 -0.87
C GLY A 491 4.40 -2.79 -0.78
N ARG A 492 4.80 -2.18 0.31
CA ARG A 492 4.59 -0.75 0.58
C ARG A 492 5.93 -0.05 0.61
N SER A 493 6.05 1.04 -0.12
CA SER A 493 7.21 1.92 -0.01
C SER A 493 7.00 2.93 1.11
N TYR A 494 7.97 3.03 2.02
CA TYR A 494 8.02 4.06 3.05
C TYR A 494 9.16 5.05 2.77
N GLY A 495 9.12 6.20 3.45
CA GLY A 495 10.21 7.17 3.41
C GLY A 495 11.57 6.53 3.69
N GLY A 496 12.64 7.01 3.06
CA GLY A 496 13.97 6.38 3.11
C GLY A 496 14.12 5.14 2.22
N GLY A 497 13.25 4.95 1.23
CA GLY A 497 13.37 3.88 0.25
C GLY A 497 13.22 2.46 0.82
N VAL A 498 12.49 2.29 1.93
CA VAL A 498 12.27 1.00 2.57
C VAL A 498 11.04 0.31 1.99
N LEU A 499 11.20 -0.94 1.53
CA LEU A 499 10.09 -1.82 1.18
C LEU A 499 9.57 -2.51 2.44
N GLU A 500 8.28 -2.43 2.71
CA GLU A 500 7.61 -3.21 3.75
C GLU A 500 6.63 -4.21 3.14
N LEU A 501 6.73 -5.45 3.58
CA LEU A 501 5.80 -6.53 3.26
C LEU A 501 4.98 -6.88 4.51
N MET A 502 3.67 -6.74 4.44
CA MET A 502 2.78 -7.22 5.51
C MET A 502 2.50 -8.73 5.33
N PRO A 503 2.15 -9.48 6.40
CA PRO A 503 1.90 -10.92 6.29
C PRO A 503 0.90 -11.31 5.20
N GLY A 504 -0.19 -10.53 5.06
CA GLY A 504 -1.19 -10.77 4.01
C GLY A 504 -0.67 -10.53 2.59
N GLU A 505 0.32 -9.68 2.41
CA GLU A 505 1.01 -9.44 1.14
C GLU A 505 2.03 -10.56 0.89
N ALA A 506 2.84 -10.88 1.89
CA ALA A 506 3.86 -11.93 1.81
C ALA A 506 3.26 -13.32 1.51
N ASN A 507 2.14 -13.68 2.15
CA ASN A 507 1.46 -14.95 1.92
C ASN A 507 0.92 -15.14 0.48
N ARG A 508 0.81 -14.06 -0.29
CA ARG A 508 0.38 -14.10 -1.70
C ARG A 508 1.52 -14.05 -2.71
N LEU A 509 2.75 -13.84 -2.27
CA LEU A 509 3.90 -13.81 -3.17
C LEU A 509 4.06 -15.16 -3.87
N PRO A 510 4.31 -15.18 -5.19
CA PRO A 510 4.59 -16.41 -5.91
C PRO A 510 5.93 -16.98 -5.48
N LEU A 511 5.96 -18.27 -5.18
CA LEU A 511 7.19 -19.02 -4.91
C LEU A 511 7.34 -20.17 -5.89
N PRO A 512 8.57 -20.44 -6.35
CA PRO A 512 8.85 -21.66 -7.13
C PRO A 512 8.72 -22.91 -6.28
N ASN A 513 8.44 -24.03 -6.95
CA ASN A 513 8.50 -25.33 -6.32
C ASN A 513 9.91 -25.61 -5.77
N PRO A 514 10.05 -26.23 -4.59
CA PRO A 514 11.33 -26.45 -3.93
C PRO A 514 12.14 -27.57 -4.61
N SER A 515 12.87 -27.24 -5.70
CA SER A 515 13.76 -28.18 -6.39
C SER A 515 14.95 -28.61 -5.51
N GLU A 516 15.40 -29.84 -5.67
CA GLU A 516 16.60 -30.37 -4.99
C GLU A 516 17.89 -29.68 -5.47
N GLU A 517 17.93 -29.18 -6.70
CA GLU A 517 19.06 -28.41 -7.24
C GLU A 517 19.39 -27.17 -6.39
N LEU A 518 18.40 -26.60 -5.69
CA LEU A 518 18.59 -25.45 -4.81
C LEU A 518 19.45 -25.75 -3.58
N ASP A 519 19.48 -27.00 -3.11
CA ASP A 519 20.35 -27.40 -2.00
C ASP A 519 21.83 -27.24 -2.36
N GLY A 520 22.20 -27.49 -3.64
CA GLY A 520 23.57 -27.40 -4.14
C GLY A 520 24.11 -25.96 -4.19
N ILE A 521 23.25 -24.94 -4.28
CA ILE A 521 23.67 -23.53 -4.33
C ILE A 521 23.44 -22.75 -3.04
N PHE A 522 22.86 -23.38 -2.00
CA PHE A 522 22.46 -22.69 -0.76
C PHE A 522 23.61 -21.91 -0.12
N ASP A 523 24.75 -22.57 0.08
CA ASP A 523 25.90 -21.93 0.75
C ASP A 523 26.51 -20.83 -0.12
N THR A 524 26.62 -21.03 -1.43
CA THR A 524 27.07 -20.01 -2.39
C THR A 524 26.15 -18.77 -2.38
N VAL A 525 24.83 -18.97 -2.32
CA VAL A 525 23.87 -17.86 -2.24
C VAL A 525 23.99 -17.15 -0.89
N ASP A 526 24.14 -17.89 0.24
CA ASP A 526 24.35 -17.29 1.56
C ASP A 526 25.61 -16.41 1.58
N GLU A 527 26.72 -16.89 1.01
CA GLU A 527 27.97 -16.15 0.90
C GLU A 527 27.83 -14.86 0.07
N ARG A 528 27.19 -14.94 -1.10
CA ARG A 528 26.94 -13.76 -1.95
C ARG A 528 26.07 -12.72 -1.25
N VAL A 529 25.02 -13.16 -0.57
CA VAL A 529 24.13 -12.26 0.18
C VAL A 529 24.88 -11.60 1.34
N ARG A 530 25.73 -12.33 2.06
CA ARG A 530 26.60 -11.77 3.12
C ARG A 530 27.62 -10.76 2.56
N ALA A 531 28.12 -11.01 1.35
CA ALA A 531 29.02 -10.10 0.62
C ALA A 531 28.30 -8.89 -0.01
N ARG A 532 26.95 -8.80 0.11
CA ARG A 532 26.12 -7.77 -0.54
C ARG A 532 26.06 -7.85 -2.07
N ASP A 533 26.46 -8.96 -2.65
CA ASP A 533 26.35 -9.24 -4.08
C ASP A 533 24.99 -9.88 -4.41
N LEU A 534 23.92 -9.07 -4.21
CA LEU A 534 22.55 -9.56 -4.26
C LEU A 534 22.10 -9.98 -5.66
N PHE A 535 22.50 -9.23 -6.70
CA PHE A 535 22.12 -9.56 -8.07
C PHE A 535 22.81 -10.81 -8.60
N ALA A 536 24.05 -11.09 -8.19
CA ALA A 536 24.70 -12.35 -8.52
C ALA A 536 24.02 -13.55 -7.81
N ALA A 537 23.54 -13.35 -6.56
CA ALA A 537 22.73 -14.35 -5.88
C ALA A 537 21.42 -14.61 -6.66
N VAL A 538 20.68 -13.56 -7.03
CA VAL A 538 19.45 -13.65 -7.84
C VAL A 538 19.69 -14.39 -9.15
N THR A 539 20.75 -14.03 -9.88
CA THR A 539 21.11 -14.67 -11.16
C THR A 539 21.31 -16.18 -11.01
N ALA A 540 22.07 -16.61 -10.00
CA ALA A 540 22.32 -18.04 -9.75
C ALA A 540 21.03 -18.82 -9.43
N ILE A 541 20.07 -18.18 -8.75
CA ILE A 541 18.78 -18.79 -8.43
C ILE A 541 17.90 -18.86 -9.68
N ASP A 542 17.86 -17.78 -10.47
CA ASP A 542 17.09 -17.69 -11.71
C ASP A 542 17.44 -18.80 -12.70
N GLU A 543 18.71 -19.21 -12.78
CA GLU A 543 19.15 -20.30 -13.66
C GLU A 543 18.50 -21.64 -13.33
N ILE A 544 18.11 -21.83 -12.06
CA ILE A 544 17.45 -23.07 -11.61
C ILE A 544 15.94 -22.95 -11.69
N VAL A 545 15.36 -21.82 -11.24
CA VAL A 545 13.92 -21.72 -11.03
C VAL A 545 13.14 -21.18 -12.21
N LEU A 546 13.76 -20.38 -13.11
CA LEU A 546 13.08 -19.86 -14.27
C LEU A 546 13.01 -20.93 -15.40
N PRO A 547 11.97 -20.88 -16.25
CA PRO A 547 11.81 -21.83 -17.34
C PRO A 547 13.05 -21.89 -18.23
N LYS A 548 13.54 -23.10 -18.51
CA LYS A 548 14.75 -23.32 -19.36
C LYS A 548 14.60 -22.73 -20.76
N GLN A 549 13.37 -22.70 -21.29
CA GLN A 549 13.03 -22.14 -22.60
C GLN A 549 12.99 -20.60 -22.62
N MET A 550 13.04 -19.94 -21.45
CA MET A 550 13.11 -18.47 -21.38
C MET A 550 14.47 -17.99 -21.90
N PRO A 551 14.50 -17.16 -22.97
CA PRO A 551 15.74 -16.64 -23.51
C PRO A 551 16.53 -15.82 -22.47
N GLU A 552 17.87 -15.89 -22.53
CA GLU A 552 18.73 -15.10 -21.60
C GLU A 552 18.49 -13.59 -21.72
N ARG A 553 18.21 -13.09 -22.91
CA ARG A 553 17.79 -11.69 -23.11
C ARG A 553 16.57 -11.32 -22.28
N GLU A 554 15.60 -12.25 -22.17
CA GLU A 554 14.36 -12.01 -21.42
C GLU A 554 14.63 -12.03 -19.92
N ARG A 555 15.42 -13.00 -19.43
CA ARG A 555 15.87 -13.05 -18.03
C ARG A 555 16.62 -11.77 -17.65
N HIS A 556 17.50 -11.28 -18.53
CA HIS A 556 18.21 -10.02 -18.32
C HIS A 556 17.26 -8.81 -18.28
N SER A 557 16.28 -8.76 -19.17
CA SER A 557 15.23 -7.72 -19.18
C SER A 557 14.44 -7.69 -17.88
N LEU A 558 14.01 -8.85 -17.37
CA LEU A 558 13.28 -8.94 -16.10
C LEU A 558 14.13 -8.50 -14.90
N ARG A 559 15.44 -8.86 -14.87
CA ARG A 559 16.37 -8.36 -13.85
C ARG A 559 16.52 -6.85 -13.90
N GLY A 560 16.62 -6.27 -15.11
CA GLY A 560 16.66 -4.81 -15.30
C GLY A 560 15.37 -4.12 -14.82
N THR A 561 14.22 -4.73 -15.05
CA THR A 561 12.93 -4.26 -14.50
C THR A 561 12.94 -4.26 -12.97
N LEU A 562 13.42 -5.33 -12.34
CA LEU A 562 13.57 -5.39 -10.88
C LEU A 562 14.49 -4.29 -10.35
N GLU A 563 15.63 -4.08 -10.99
CA GLU A 563 16.58 -3.04 -10.61
C GLU A 563 15.94 -1.64 -10.72
N SER A 564 15.21 -1.37 -11.79
CA SER A 564 14.49 -0.11 -12.00
C SER A 564 13.44 0.16 -10.91
N LEU A 565 12.69 -0.86 -10.50
CA LEU A 565 11.70 -0.73 -9.41
C LEU A 565 12.37 -0.45 -8.06
N ILE A 566 13.48 -1.12 -7.76
CA ILE A 566 14.27 -0.87 -6.54
C ILE A 566 14.83 0.55 -6.54
N GLN A 567 15.39 1.01 -7.66
CA GLN A 567 15.92 2.37 -7.81
C GLN A 567 14.80 3.41 -7.65
N ARG A 568 13.63 3.21 -8.30
CA ARG A 568 12.46 4.07 -8.15
C ARG A 568 12.02 4.18 -6.69
N ARG A 569 12.00 3.08 -5.96
CA ARG A 569 11.64 3.08 -4.53
C ARG A 569 12.65 3.85 -3.70
N ARG A 570 13.96 3.71 -3.98
CA ARG A 570 15.03 4.39 -3.25
C ARG A 570 15.05 5.89 -3.51
N ALA A 571 14.87 6.31 -4.76
CA ALA A 571 14.81 7.72 -5.12
C ALA A 571 13.69 8.51 -4.42
N LYS A 572 12.67 7.84 -3.90
CA LYS A 572 11.61 8.46 -3.06
C LYS A 572 12.04 8.66 -1.60
N GLY A 573 13.20 8.20 -1.21
CA GLY A 573 13.70 8.24 0.17
C GLY A 573 14.71 9.35 0.43
N ASP A 574 15.25 9.90 -0.60
CA ASP A 574 16.17 11.05 -0.58
C ASP A 574 15.36 12.34 -0.76
#